data_beef6186e3f655dbc6fd1ae6bda79d52
#
_entry.id   beef6186e3f655dbc6fd1ae6bda79d52
#
_cell.length_a   1.000
_cell.length_b   1.000
_cell.length_c   1.000
_cell.angle_alpha   90.00
_cell.angle_beta   90.00
_cell.angle_gamma   90.00
#
_symmetry.space_group_name_H-M   'P 1'
#
loop_
_entity.id
_entity.type
_entity.pdbx_description
1 polymer ?
#
loop_
_entity_poly.entity_id
_entity_poly.type
_entity_poly.pdbx_seq_one_letter_code
_entity_poly.pdbx_strand_id
1 'polypeptide(L)' 'MLKTGDLVRLYGYLERQEIGMIMRYNLRYNSYTIYWIATGEICAKCIYDVVKI' A
#
# COMPACT_ATOMS: atom_id res chain seq x y z
N MET A 1 -6.12 11.34 3.33
CA MET A 1 -6.55 10.03 2.82
C MET A 1 -5.77 9.67 1.56
N LEU A 2 -5.32 8.44 1.45
CA LEU A 2 -4.54 8.01 0.29
C LEU A 2 -5.43 7.87 -0.93
N LYS A 3 -4.86 8.15 -2.10
CA LYS A 3 -5.57 8.09 -3.38
C LYS A 3 -4.86 7.15 -4.33
N THR A 4 -5.57 6.72 -5.35
CA THR A 4 -4.99 5.97 -6.46
C THR A 4 -3.78 6.70 -7.02
N GLY A 5 -2.67 5.99 -7.15
CA GLY A 5 -1.42 6.55 -7.64
C GLY A 5 -0.46 7.03 -6.54
N ASP A 6 -0.91 7.14 -5.30
CA ASP A 6 -0.03 7.52 -4.20
C ASP A 6 1.00 6.43 -3.94
N LEU A 7 2.23 6.83 -3.68
CA LEU A 7 3.30 5.90 -3.30
C LEU A 7 3.31 5.71 -1.81
N VAL A 8 3.45 4.47 -1.39
CA VAL A 8 3.36 4.07 0.02
C VAL A 8 4.41 3.04 0.39
N ARG A 9 4.58 2.87 1.69
CA ARG A 9 5.38 1.79 2.28
C ARG A 9 4.60 1.17 3.42
N LEU A 10 5.03 -0.01 3.88
CA LEU A 10 4.43 -0.65 5.04
C LEU A 10 4.96 0.00 6.32
N TYR A 11 4.04 0.22 7.24
CA TYR A 11 4.39 0.76 8.55
C TYR A 11 5.15 -0.28 9.36
N GLY A 12 6.25 0.13 9.99
CA GLY A 12 6.98 -0.72 10.91
C GLY A 12 8.02 -1.66 10.28
N TYR A 13 8.06 -1.76 8.96
CA TYR A 13 9.04 -2.62 8.29
C TYR A 13 10.27 -1.81 7.93
N LEU A 14 11.27 -1.84 8.80
CA LEU A 14 12.52 -1.09 8.61
C LEU A 14 13.47 -1.78 7.61
N GLU A 15 13.38 -3.10 7.50
CA GLU A 15 14.32 -3.88 6.70
C GLU A 15 13.95 -4.03 5.24
N ARG A 16 12.67 -3.91 4.93
CA ARG A 16 12.17 -3.98 3.56
C ARG A 16 11.34 -2.75 3.26
N GLN A 17 11.99 -1.74 2.76
CA GLN A 17 11.27 -0.55 2.31
C GLN A 17 10.86 -0.74 0.86
N GLU A 18 9.97 -1.69 0.64
CA GLU A 18 9.35 -1.84 -0.65
C GLU A 18 8.40 -0.68 -0.87
N ILE A 19 8.45 -0.12 -2.07
CA ILE A 19 7.55 0.96 -2.45
C ILE A 19 6.39 0.34 -3.20
N GLY A 20 5.19 0.66 -2.76
CA GLY A 20 3.96 0.28 -3.42
C GLY A 20 3.23 1.49 -3.96
N MET A 21 2.31 1.24 -4.86
CA MET A 21 1.42 2.26 -5.40
C MET A 21 -0.01 1.85 -5.10
N ILE A 22 -0.79 2.79 -4.58
CA ILE A 22 -2.21 2.57 -4.31
C ILE A 22 -2.94 2.40 -5.64
N MET A 23 -3.62 1.28 -5.81
CA MET A 23 -4.46 1.03 -6.98
C MET A 23 -5.90 1.41 -6.73
N ARG A 24 -6.43 1.07 -5.55
CA ARG A 24 -7.77 1.45 -5.15
C ARG A 24 -7.96 1.28 -3.66
N TYR A 25 -8.99 1.92 -3.13
CA TYR A 25 -9.45 1.75 -1.77
C TYR A 25 -10.67 0.81 -1.76
N ASN A 26 -10.64 -0.17 -0.86
CA ASN A 26 -11.75 -1.12 -0.69
C ASN A 26 -12.55 -0.72 0.54
N LEU A 27 -13.64 -0.02 0.32
CA LEU A 27 -14.46 0.49 1.41
C LEU A 27 -14.97 -0.64 2.32
N ARG A 28 -15.38 -1.73 1.72
CA ARG A 28 -15.95 -2.86 2.45
C ARG A 28 -15.00 -3.47 3.48
N TYR A 29 -13.71 -3.53 3.15
CA TYR A 29 -12.71 -4.17 3.99
C TYR A 29 -11.78 -3.17 4.68
N ASN A 30 -11.98 -1.88 4.43
CA ASN A 30 -11.14 -0.83 4.96
C ASN A 30 -9.66 -1.08 4.65
N SER A 31 -9.40 -1.41 3.40
CA SER A 31 -8.07 -1.79 2.92
C SER A 31 -7.73 -1.11 1.61
N TYR A 32 -6.42 -1.10 1.29
CA TYR A 32 -5.95 -0.65 -0.01
C TYR A 32 -5.45 -1.83 -0.82
N THR A 33 -5.74 -1.83 -2.12
CA THR A 33 -5.10 -2.72 -3.06
C THR A 33 -3.83 -2.01 -3.53
N ILE A 34 -2.69 -2.67 -3.37
CA ILE A 34 -1.36 -2.07 -3.59
C ILE A 34 -0.60 -2.89 -4.61
N TYR A 35 -0.01 -2.19 -5.57
CA TYR A 35 0.93 -2.75 -6.52
C TYR A 35 2.35 -2.52 -6.01
N TRP A 36 3.08 -3.59 -5.73
CA TRP A 36 4.46 -3.52 -5.24
C TRP A 36 5.42 -3.43 -6.44
N ILE A 37 6.07 -2.29 -6.57
CA ILE A 37 6.85 -1.96 -7.77
C ILE A 37 8.00 -2.92 -8.00
N ALA A 38 8.72 -3.29 -6.93
CA ALA A 38 9.91 -4.14 -7.06
C ALA A 38 9.60 -5.56 -7.53
N THR A 39 8.46 -6.12 -7.14
CA THR A 39 8.11 -7.51 -7.42
C THR A 39 6.99 -7.67 -8.43
N GLY A 40 6.22 -6.62 -8.67
CA GLY A 40 5.03 -6.69 -9.52
C GLY A 40 3.84 -7.37 -8.85
N GLU A 41 3.94 -7.68 -7.56
CA GLU A 41 2.84 -8.30 -6.82
C GLU A 41 1.74 -7.31 -6.50
N ILE A 42 0.51 -7.82 -6.44
CA ILE A 42 -0.65 -7.03 -6.03
C ILE A 42 -1.21 -7.66 -4.76
N CYS A 43 -1.32 -6.84 -3.71
CA CYS A 43 -1.81 -7.28 -2.40
C CYS A 43 -2.79 -6.28 -1.82
N ALA A 44 -3.63 -6.77 -0.90
CA ALA A 44 -4.48 -5.90 -0.09
C ALA A 44 -3.85 -5.74 1.29
N LYS A 45 -3.84 -4.51 1.80
CA LYS A 45 -3.33 -4.20 3.14
C LYS A 45 -4.31 -3.31 3.88
N CYS A 46 -4.43 -3.54 5.18
CA CYS A 46 -5.26 -2.70 6.04
C CYS A 46 -4.76 -1.25 5.99
N ILE A 47 -5.67 -0.30 6.04
CA ILE A 47 -5.32 1.12 5.95
C ILE A 47 -4.34 1.56 7.04
N TYR A 48 -4.33 0.88 8.19
CA TYR A 48 -3.44 1.23 9.30
C TYR A 48 -2.02 0.72 9.12
N ASP A 49 -1.81 -0.18 8.15
CA ASP A 49 -0.50 -0.78 7.90
C ASP A 49 0.30 -0.05 6.82
N VAL A 50 -0.26 0.97 6.24
CA VAL A 50 0.29 1.64 5.06
C VAL A 50 0.55 3.11 5.36
N VAL A 51 1.72 3.59 4.97
CA VAL A 51 2.12 4.97 5.19
C VAL A 51 2.50 5.61 3.85
N LYS A 52 2.02 6.82 3.61
CA LYS A 52 2.38 7.57 2.41
C LYS A 52 3.85 8.01 2.47
N ILE A 53 4.53 7.84 1.36
CA ILE A 53 5.91 8.33 1.21
C ILE A 53 5.93 9.82 0.96
#